data_4e63d832ead592d98f7039bfb3471e87
#
_entry.id   4e63d832ead592d98f7039bfb3471e87
#
_cell.length_a   1.000
_cell.length_b   1.000
_cell.length_c   1.000
_cell.angle_alpha   90.00
_cell.angle_beta   90.00
_cell.angle_gamma   90.00
#
_symmetry.space_group_name_H-M   'P 1'
#
loop_
_entity.id
_entity.type
_entity.pdbx_description
1 polymer ?
#
loop_
_entity_poly.entity_id
_entity_poly.type
_entity_poly.pdbx_seq_one_letter_code
_entity_poly.pdbx_strand_id
1 'polypeptide(L)'
;MQCHMPIGYKVEEGRIIICEEKCKIVKQIFTEYDCGIAATKIAAGLKKKGIPNGNGKVSWTHVSIGRILENPNYLGNEYYPQIIEKELFDRVQKRREGVRAELGRANHRPGKDERILFGGAVWCGECGTMCTRIQKRHKYGTNVNWKCKGYLYKKQEKCRDRTITDDQIKQVCVEAINA
;
A
#
# COMPACT_ATOMS: atom_id res chain seq x y z
N MET A 1 -12.33 16.98 -1.33
CA MET A 1 -11.65 15.81 -0.71
C MET A 1 -12.54 15.31 0.41
N GLN A 2 -13.12 14.10 0.30
CA GLN A 2 -13.80 13.48 1.44
C GLN A 2 -12.72 12.97 2.41
N CYS A 3 -12.43 13.72 3.45
CA CYS A 3 -11.63 13.24 4.55
C CYS A 3 -12.47 12.26 5.38
N HIS A 4 -12.21 10.97 5.22
CA HIS A 4 -12.81 9.99 6.11
C HIS A 4 -12.22 10.16 7.50
N MET A 5 -13.09 10.45 8.49
CA MET A 5 -12.71 10.57 9.88
C MET A 5 -12.08 9.26 10.38
N PRO A 6 -10.95 9.31 11.11
CA PRO A 6 -10.33 8.12 11.67
C PRO A 6 -11.27 7.39 12.64
N ILE A 7 -11.18 6.05 12.68
CA ILE A 7 -11.92 5.27 13.69
C ILE A 7 -11.50 5.70 15.10
N GLY A 8 -12.40 5.71 16.05
CA GLY A 8 -12.14 6.19 17.42
C GLY A 8 -12.75 7.55 17.70
N TYR A 9 -13.16 8.27 16.66
CA TYR A 9 -13.76 9.60 16.79
C TYR A 9 -15.19 9.65 16.24
N LYS A 10 -15.95 10.64 16.69
CA LYS A 10 -17.27 11.06 16.16
C LYS A 10 -17.34 12.58 16.12
N VAL A 11 -18.24 13.12 15.31
CA VAL A 11 -18.56 14.55 15.32
C VAL A 11 -19.80 14.77 16.17
N GLU A 12 -19.75 15.71 17.11
CA GLU A 12 -20.86 16.11 17.94
C GLU A 12 -20.81 17.64 18.07
N GLU A 13 -21.89 18.31 17.78
CA GLU A 13 -21.99 19.79 17.79
C GLU A 13 -20.88 20.50 16.98
N GLY A 14 -20.51 19.93 15.83
CA GLY A 14 -19.44 20.48 14.96
C GLY A 14 -18.01 20.28 15.47
N ARG A 15 -17.81 19.56 16.57
CA ARG A 15 -16.49 19.25 17.15
C ARG A 15 -16.19 17.75 17.03
N ILE A 16 -14.92 17.43 16.86
CA ILE A 16 -14.46 16.03 16.87
C ILE A 16 -14.21 15.62 18.32
N ILE A 17 -14.92 14.58 18.76
CA ILE A 17 -14.78 14.02 20.10
C ILE A 17 -14.46 12.52 20.03
N ILE A 18 -13.97 11.98 21.13
CA ILE A 18 -13.68 10.54 21.23
C ILE A 18 -14.99 9.75 21.31
N CYS A 19 -15.09 8.71 20.49
CA CYS A 19 -16.13 7.70 20.59
C CYS A 19 -15.59 6.53 21.44
N GLU A 20 -16.05 6.39 22.69
CA GLU A 20 -15.50 5.45 23.67
C GLU A 20 -15.43 4.00 23.16
N GLU A 21 -16.49 3.51 22.51
CA GLU A 21 -16.53 2.15 21.98
C GLU A 21 -15.46 1.92 20.91
N LYS A 22 -15.35 2.88 19.96
CA LYS A 22 -14.39 2.80 18.87
C LYS A 22 -12.96 3.11 19.32
N CYS A 23 -12.79 3.94 20.35
CA CYS A 23 -11.51 4.22 20.99
C CYS A 23 -10.89 2.96 21.58
N LYS A 24 -11.69 2.10 22.25
CA LYS A 24 -11.24 0.81 22.78
C LYS A 24 -10.63 -0.08 21.69
N ILE A 25 -11.24 -0.08 20.50
CA ILE A 25 -10.73 -0.85 19.35
C ILE A 25 -9.36 -0.33 18.91
N VAL A 26 -9.19 1.00 18.84
CA VAL A 26 -7.90 1.61 18.47
C VAL A 26 -6.83 1.26 19.49
N LYS A 27 -7.11 1.42 20.80
CA LYS A 27 -6.19 1.05 21.88
C LYS A 27 -5.81 -0.43 21.82
N GLN A 28 -6.79 -1.33 21.60
CA GLN A 28 -6.54 -2.76 21.44
C GLN A 28 -5.59 -3.05 20.28
N ILE A 29 -5.79 -2.42 19.10
CA ILE A 29 -4.93 -2.60 17.93
C ILE A 29 -3.48 -2.21 18.24
N PHE A 30 -3.26 -1.07 18.89
CA PHE A 30 -1.92 -0.60 19.26
C PHE A 30 -1.26 -1.53 20.28
N THR A 31 -1.97 -1.93 21.34
CA THR A 31 -1.46 -2.82 22.37
C THR A 31 -1.13 -4.21 21.81
N GLU A 32 -2.03 -4.82 21.03
CA GLU A 32 -1.79 -6.14 20.43
C GLU A 32 -0.57 -6.10 19.48
N TYR A 33 -0.42 -5.01 18.72
CA TYR A 33 0.72 -4.87 17.83
C TYR A 33 2.03 -4.66 18.60
N ASP A 34 2.05 -3.86 19.66
CA ASP A 34 3.18 -3.67 20.57
C ASP A 34 3.61 -5.00 21.23
N CYS A 35 2.65 -5.83 21.64
CA CYS A 35 2.87 -7.19 22.15
C CYS A 35 3.37 -8.19 21.10
N GLY A 36 3.53 -7.81 19.84
CA GLY A 36 4.11 -8.70 18.85
C GLY A 36 3.14 -9.39 17.92
N ILE A 37 1.84 -9.15 18.04
CA ILE A 37 0.84 -9.77 17.19
C ILE A 37 0.90 -9.13 15.79
N ALA A 38 1.01 -9.96 14.75
CA ALA A 38 1.06 -9.48 13.37
C ALA A 38 -0.26 -8.80 12.96
N ALA A 39 -0.18 -7.73 12.15
CA ALA A 39 -1.35 -6.98 11.68
C ALA A 39 -2.40 -7.86 10.97
N THR A 40 -1.99 -8.94 10.31
CA THR A 40 -2.88 -9.93 9.71
C THR A 40 -3.70 -10.69 10.75
N LYS A 41 -3.09 -11.07 11.87
CA LYS A 41 -3.76 -11.77 12.99
C LYS A 41 -4.71 -10.83 13.72
N ILE A 42 -4.33 -9.58 13.96
CA ILE A 42 -5.19 -8.53 14.53
C ILE A 42 -6.44 -8.34 13.67
N ALA A 43 -6.25 -8.17 12.34
CA ALA A 43 -7.35 -8.02 11.40
C ALA A 43 -8.32 -9.24 11.42
N ALA A 44 -7.77 -10.46 11.45
CA ALA A 44 -8.56 -11.69 11.54
C ALA A 44 -9.33 -11.78 12.85
N GLY A 45 -8.73 -11.40 13.97
CA GLY A 45 -9.37 -11.36 15.30
C GLY A 45 -10.56 -10.40 15.36
N LEU A 46 -10.38 -9.18 14.84
CA LEU A 46 -11.45 -8.18 14.78
C LEU A 46 -12.61 -8.64 13.87
N LYS A 47 -12.27 -9.25 12.73
CA LYS A 47 -13.26 -9.83 11.80
C LYS A 47 -14.03 -10.97 12.45
N LYS A 48 -13.37 -11.88 13.17
CA LYS A 48 -14.01 -13.01 13.88
C LYS A 48 -14.97 -12.53 14.97
N LYS A 49 -14.64 -11.43 15.64
CA LYS A 49 -15.49 -10.78 16.66
C LYS A 49 -16.65 -9.97 16.06
N GLY A 50 -16.80 -9.91 14.74
CA GLY A 50 -17.85 -9.12 14.08
C GLY A 50 -17.71 -7.61 14.26
N ILE A 51 -16.54 -7.10 14.66
CA ILE A 51 -16.32 -5.68 14.94
C ILE A 51 -16.28 -4.90 13.62
N PRO A 52 -17.13 -3.86 13.42
CA PRO A 52 -17.09 -3.04 12.20
C PRO A 52 -15.87 -2.13 12.17
N ASN A 53 -15.35 -1.89 10.97
CA ASN A 53 -14.30 -0.91 10.72
C ASN A 53 -14.85 0.53 10.64
N GLY A 54 -14.00 1.52 10.34
CA GLY A 54 -14.39 2.91 10.22
C GLY A 54 -15.52 3.19 9.21
N ASN A 55 -15.76 2.29 8.26
CA ASN A 55 -16.83 2.39 7.25
C ASN A 55 -18.08 1.59 7.65
N GLY A 56 -18.17 1.10 8.87
CA GLY A 56 -19.29 0.28 9.34
C GLY A 56 -19.32 -1.16 8.81
N LYS A 57 -18.27 -1.61 8.13
CA LYS A 57 -18.20 -2.96 7.53
C LYS A 57 -17.29 -3.88 8.35
N VAL A 58 -17.69 -5.13 8.50
CA VAL A 58 -16.85 -6.18 9.12
C VAL A 58 -15.81 -6.69 8.11
N SER A 59 -14.97 -5.77 7.64
CA SER A 59 -13.92 -6.07 6.65
C SER A 59 -12.60 -5.44 7.08
N TRP A 60 -11.82 -6.21 7.83
CA TRP A 60 -10.50 -5.82 8.29
C TRP A 60 -9.42 -6.46 7.44
N THR A 61 -8.38 -5.71 7.11
CA THR A 61 -7.20 -6.17 6.37
C THR A 61 -5.94 -5.67 7.08
N HIS A 62 -4.79 -6.29 6.82
CA HIS A 62 -3.51 -5.80 7.34
C HIS A 62 -3.23 -4.35 6.91
N VAL A 63 -3.73 -3.93 5.74
CA VAL A 63 -3.59 -2.55 5.26
C VAL A 63 -4.41 -1.58 6.12
N SER A 64 -5.65 -1.95 6.49
CA SER A 64 -6.48 -1.11 7.37
C SER A 64 -5.86 -0.99 8.77
N ILE A 65 -5.31 -2.05 9.32
CA ILE A 65 -4.55 -2.01 10.57
C ILE A 65 -3.31 -1.12 10.42
N GLY A 66 -2.53 -1.30 9.34
CA GLY A 66 -1.35 -0.47 9.07
C GLY A 66 -1.66 1.02 9.04
N ARG A 67 -2.75 1.43 8.38
CA ARG A 67 -3.20 2.84 8.34
C ARG A 67 -3.58 3.39 9.71
N ILE A 68 -4.19 2.57 10.57
CA ILE A 68 -4.50 2.97 11.95
C ILE A 68 -3.20 3.18 12.74
N LEU A 69 -2.27 2.25 12.67
CA LEU A 69 -0.99 2.33 13.38
C LEU A 69 -0.10 3.50 12.89
N GLU A 70 -0.27 3.96 11.66
CA GLU A 70 0.50 5.09 11.06
C GLU A 70 -0.11 6.46 11.33
N ASN A 71 -1.36 6.53 11.78
CA ASN A 71 -2.08 7.80 11.83
C ASN A 71 -1.66 8.65 13.04
N PRO A 72 -0.99 9.80 12.82
CA PRO A 72 -0.53 10.67 13.89
C PRO A 72 -1.66 11.39 14.64
N ASN A 73 -2.87 11.44 14.08
CA ASN A 73 -4.01 12.09 14.74
C ASN A 73 -4.37 11.44 16.09
N TYR A 74 -3.97 10.18 16.31
CA TYR A 74 -4.19 9.51 17.58
C TYR A 74 -3.31 10.05 18.73
N LEU A 75 -2.25 10.79 18.43
CA LEU A 75 -1.42 11.49 19.42
C LEU A 75 -2.08 12.75 19.95
N GLY A 76 -3.16 13.19 19.31
CA GLY A 76 -3.80 14.46 19.60
C GLY A 76 -3.21 15.62 18.79
N ASN A 77 -4.08 16.52 18.38
CA ASN A 77 -3.72 17.79 17.74
C ASN A 77 -4.85 18.81 17.95
N GLU A 78 -4.80 19.96 17.29
CA GLU A 78 -5.80 21.02 17.41
C GLU A 78 -7.25 20.53 17.19
N TYR A 79 -7.47 19.53 16.34
CA TYR A 79 -8.80 19.03 15.96
C TYR A 79 -9.15 17.68 16.60
N TYR A 80 -8.15 16.84 16.86
CA TYR A 80 -8.35 15.48 17.35
C TYR A 80 -7.85 15.32 18.78
N PRO A 81 -8.72 14.98 19.75
CA PRO A 81 -8.28 14.65 21.10
C PRO A 81 -7.39 13.40 21.10
N GLN A 82 -6.44 13.35 22.02
CA GLN A 82 -5.50 12.24 22.15
C GLN A 82 -6.20 10.93 22.54
N ILE A 83 -5.89 9.84 21.83
CA ILE A 83 -6.34 8.47 22.13
C ILE A 83 -5.16 7.59 22.55
N ILE A 84 -4.00 7.75 21.93
CA ILE A 84 -2.80 6.92 22.12
C ILE A 84 -1.69 7.79 22.72
N GLU A 85 -1.02 7.25 23.74
CA GLU A 85 0.15 7.88 24.35
C GLU A 85 1.35 7.83 23.41
N LYS A 86 2.16 8.87 23.45
CA LYS A 86 3.32 9.03 22.56
C LYS A 86 4.30 7.86 22.67
N GLU A 87 4.56 7.40 23.88
CA GLU A 87 5.47 6.29 24.15
C GLU A 87 5.03 4.99 23.48
N LEU A 88 3.73 4.69 23.53
CA LEU A 88 3.17 3.51 22.86
C LEU A 88 3.23 3.67 21.34
N PHE A 89 2.90 4.86 20.83
CA PHE A 89 2.98 5.14 19.41
C PHE A 89 4.42 4.95 18.88
N ASP A 90 5.40 5.52 19.55
CA ASP A 90 6.83 5.46 19.15
C ASP A 90 7.36 4.03 19.17
N ARG A 91 7.02 3.21 20.19
CA ARG A 91 7.37 1.79 20.23
C ARG A 91 6.78 1.04 19.04
N VAL A 92 5.52 1.30 18.72
CA VAL A 92 4.83 0.69 17.58
C VAL A 92 5.50 1.07 16.27
N GLN A 93 5.89 2.35 16.05
CA GLN A 93 6.62 2.75 14.84
C GLN A 93 7.97 2.05 14.74
N LYS A 94 8.76 2.02 15.81
CA LYS A 94 10.05 1.33 15.86
C LYS A 94 9.93 -0.16 15.50
N ARG A 95 8.90 -0.83 16.05
CA ARG A 95 8.61 -2.23 15.71
C ARG A 95 8.26 -2.39 14.23
N ARG A 96 7.46 -1.49 13.66
CA ARG A 96 7.07 -1.53 12.25
C ARG A 96 8.28 -1.36 11.32
N GLU A 97 9.20 -0.49 11.67
CA GLU A 97 10.46 -0.31 10.95
C GLU A 97 11.32 -1.57 11.00
N GLY A 98 11.45 -2.21 12.18
CA GLY A 98 12.14 -3.48 12.33
C GLY A 98 11.55 -4.57 11.43
N VAL A 99 10.22 -4.75 11.46
CA VAL A 99 9.52 -5.73 10.60
C VAL A 99 9.71 -5.42 9.11
N ARG A 100 9.73 -4.14 8.71
CA ARG A 100 10.00 -3.74 7.32
C ARG A 100 11.44 -4.12 6.91
N ALA A 101 12.39 -3.90 7.79
CA ALA A 101 13.79 -4.24 7.55
C ALA A 101 13.99 -5.75 7.41
N GLU A 102 13.46 -6.55 8.35
CA GLU A 102 13.52 -8.02 8.31
C GLU A 102 12.90 -8.62 7.04
N LEU A 103 11.78 -8.04 6.57
CA LEU A 103 11.11 -8.49 5.35
C LEU A 103 11.78 -7.97 4.07
N GLY A 104 12.91 -7.29 4.13
CA GLY A 104 13.59 -6.69 2.99
C GLY A 104 12.78 -5.57 2.29
N ARG A 105 11.76 -5.04 2.97
CA ARG A 105 10.86 -4.00 2.42
C ARG A 105 11.33 -2.58 2.74
N ALA A 106 12.37 -2.43 3.56
CA ALA A 106 12.92 -1.14 3.95
C ALA A 106 13.41 -0.32 2.74
N ASN A 107 13.88 -1.00 1.69
CA ASN A 107 14.40 -0.40 0.46
C ASN A 107 13.47 -0.59 -0.75
N HIS A 108 12.25 -1.08 -0.56
CA HIS A 108 11.32 -1.24 -1.67
C HIS A 108 10.78 0.13 -2.10
N ARG A 109 11.56 0.82 -2.92
CA ARG A 109 11.07 1.98 -3.67
C ARG A 109 10.04 1.47 -4.68
N PRO A 110 8.78 1.88 -4.63
CA PRO A 110 7.82 1.49 -5.65
C PRO A 110 8.35 1.99 -7.01
N GLY A 111 8.74 1.08 -7.88
CA GLY A 111 9.16 1.37 -9.26
C GLY A 111 10.58 1.03 -9.67
N LYS A 112 11.48 0.66 -8.75
CA LYS A 112 12.81 0.15 -9.12
C LYS A 112 12.99 -1.25 -8.54
N ASP A 113 12.46 -2.25 -9.22
CA ASP A 113 12.95 -3.62 -9.05
C ASP A 113 14.27 -3.71 -9.84
N GLU A 114 15.39 -3.59 -9.15
CA GLU A 114 16.75 -3.69 -9.73
C GLU A 114 16.97 -5.03 -10.44
N ARG A 115 16.14 -6.02 -10.15
CA ARG A 115 16.12 -7.31 -10.85
C ARG A 115 15.43 -7.26 -12.21
N ILE A 116 14.77 -6.16 -12.55
CA ILE A 116 14.15 -5.94 -13.86
C ILE A 116 15.06 -5.04 -14.68
N LEU A 117 15.82 -5.63 -15.58
CA LEU A 117 16.85 -4.97 -16.38
C LEU A 117 16.38 -3.65 -17.05
N PHE A 118 15.11 -3.61 -17.50
CA PHE A 118 14.53 -2.45 -18.18
C PHE A 118 13.47 -1.72 -17.33
N GLY A 119 13.44 -1.94 -16.02
CA GLY A 119 12.46 -1.32 -15.12
C GLY A 119 12.53 0.21 -15.15
N GLY A 120 11.46 0.87 -15.60
CA GLY A 120 11.40 2.33 -15.71
C GLY A 120 12.09 2.94 -16.94
N ALA A 121 12.73 2.13 -17.80
CA ALA A 121 13.45 2.61 -18.99
C ALA A 121 12.66 2.49 -20.30
N VAL A 122 11.56 1.71 -20.32
CA VAL A 122 10.80 1.47 -21.54
C VAL A 122 9.63 2.44 -21.66
N TRP A 123 9.62 3.23 -22.73
CA TRP A 123 8.61 4.24 -23.01
C TRP A 123 7.87 3.93 -24.32
N CYS A 124 6.62 4.28 -24.39
CA CYS A 124 5.82 4.12 -25.60
C CYS A 124 6.18 5.19 -26.63
N GLY A 125 6.61 4.79 -27.81
CA GLY A 125 6.95 5.73 -28.92
C GLY A 125 5.75 6.49 -29.48
N GLU A 126 4.50 6.03 -29.26
CA GLU A 126 3.30 6.73 -29.76
C GLU A 126 2.80 7.80 -28.78
N CYS A 127 2.80 7.52 -27.47
CA CYS A 127 2.17 8.40 -26.49
C CYS A 127 3.13 8.92 -25.41
N GLY A 128 4.41 8.55 -25.45
CA GLY A 128 5.41 8.96 -24.46
C GLY A 128 5.15 8.45 -23.03
N THR A 129 4.17 7.57 -22.84
CA THR A 129 3.87 7.03 -21.50
C THR A 129 4.76 5.83 -21.19
N MET A 130 5.22 5.73 -19.96
CA MET A 130 6.04 4.60 -19.52
C MET A 130 5.30 3.28 -19.69
N CYS A 131 6.00 2.26 -20.19
CA CYS A 131 5.51 0.90 -20.28
C CYS A 131 5.62 0.18 -18.93
N THR A 132 4.74 -0.78 -18.69
CA THR A 132 4.76 -1.64 -17.52
C THR A 132 5.02 -3.08 -17.91
N ARG A 133 5.83 -3.75 -17.09
CA ARG A 133 6.14 -5.16 -17.25
C ARG A 133 4.96 -6.00 -16.76
N ILE A 134 4.48 -6.90 -17.62
CA ILE A 134 3.42 -7.85 -17.30
C ILE A 134 3.99 -9.24 -17.37
N GLN A 135 3.87 -9.98 -16.27
CA GLN A 135 4.32 -11.36 -16.17
C GLN A 135 3.11 -12.28 -16.08
N LYS A 136 2.99 -13.21 -17.01
CA LYS A 136 1.97 -14.26 -17.01
C LYS A 136 2.64 -15.62 -16.83
N ARG A 137 2.25 -16.32 -15.77
CA ARG A 137 2.69 -17.70 -15.52
C ARG A 137 1.75 -18.66 -16.24
N HIS A 138 2.33 -19.60 -16.97
CA HIS A 138 1.64 -20.69 -17.64
C HIS A 138 2.21 -22.04 -17.17
N LYS A 139 1.52 -23.13 -17.47
CA LYS A 139 1.95 -24.49 -17.11
C LYS A 139 3.38 -24.82 -17.60
N TYR A 140 3.80 -24.21 -18.71
CA TYR A 140 5.08 -24.48 -19.37
C TYR A 140 6.12 -23.38 -19.23
N GLY A 141 5.87 -22.35 -18.38
CA GLY A 141 6.82 -21.27 -18.20
C GLY A 141 6.18 -19.92 -17.85
N THR A 142 6.98 -18.88 -17.94
CA THR A 142 6.57 -17.51 -17.64
C THR A 142 6.82 -16.62 -18.84
N ASN A 143 5.77 -16.00 -19.37
CA ASN A 143 5.90 -15.00 -20.43
C ASN A 143 6.00 -13.61 -19.82
N VAL A 144 6.99 -12.86 -20.26
CA VAL A 144 7.23 -11.48 -19.83
C VAL A 144 7.02 -10.55 -21.01
N ASN A 145 6.05 -9.65 -20.86
CA ASN A 145 5.67 -8.68 -21.87
C ASN A 145 5.66 -7.27 -21.29
N TRP A 146 5.88 -6.29 -22.13
CA TRP A 146 5.79 -4.88 -21.79
C TRP A 146 4.62 -4.24 -22.52
N LYS A 147 3.78 -3.51 -21.80
CA LYS A 147 2.62 -2.81 -22.35
C LYS A 147 2.59 -1.35 -21.90
N CYS A 148 2.16 -0.50 -22.80
CA CYS A 148 1.96 0.92 -22.49
C CYS A 148 0.91 1.13 -21.41
N LYS A 149 1.22 1.90 -20.37
CA LYS A 149 0.26 2.27 -19.32
C LYS A 149 -0.88 3.13 -19.86
N GLY A 150 -0.63 3.96 -20.87
CA GLY A 150 -1.66 4.75 -21.54
C GLY A 150 -2.77 3.88 -22.13
N TYR A 151 -2.39 2.80 -22.82
CA TYR A 151 -3.31 1.81 -23.35
C TYR A 151 -4.03 1.00 -22.24
N LEU A 152 -3.26 0.46 -21.29
CA LEU A 152 -3.82 -0.40 -20.23
C LEU A 152 -4.88 0.31 -19.37
N TYR A 153 -4.68 1.58 -19.10
CA TYR A 153 -5.59 2.37 -18.26
C TYR A 153 -6.56 3.24 -19.06
N LYS A 154 -6.66 3.02 -20.39
CA LYS A 154 -7.54 3.78 -21.30
C LYS A 154 -7.41 5.31 -21.16
N LYS A 155 -6.22 5.78 -20.79
CA LYS A 155 -5.96 7.20 -20.58
C LYS A 155 -5.67 7.96 -21.87
N GLN A 156 -5.40 7.25 -22.98
CA GLN A 156 -5.12 7.84 -24.27
C GLN A 156 -5.71 6.98 -25.38
N GLU A 157 -6.62 7.55 -26.15
CA GLU A 157 -7.33 6.88 -27.26
C GLU A 157 -6.42 6.56 -28.46
N LYS A 158 -5.29 7.25 -28.59
CA LYS A 158 -4.35 7.12 -29.72
C LYS A 158 -3.36 5.98 -29.61
N CYS A 159 -3.23 5.35 -28.44
CA CYS A 159 -2.22 4.32 -28.23
C CYS A 159 -2.79 2.94 -28.60
N ARG A 160 -2.18 2.28 -29.59
CA ARG A 160 -2.52 0.92 -30.01
C ARG A 160 -1.96 -0.13 -29.05
N ASP A 161 -2.65 -1.29 -28.93
CA ASP A 161 -2.14 -2.42 -28.13
C ASP A 161 -0.90 -3.03 -28.80
N ARG A 162 0.26 -2.47 -28.51
CA ARG A 162 1.54 -3.08 -28.87
C ARG A 162 2.14 -3.72 -27.64
N THR A 163 2.33 -5.01 -27.74
CA THR A 163 3.00 -5.82 -26.74
C THR A 163 4.41 -6.10 -27.23
N ILE A 164 5.42 -5.77 -26.42
CA ILE A 164 6.83 -6.06 -26.71
C ILE A 164 7.30 -7.08 -25.68
N THR A 165 8.00 -8.11 -26.12
CA THR A 165 8.58 -9.11 -25.23
C THR A 165 9.90 -8.61 -24.63
N ASP A 166 10.28 -9.20 -23.49
CA ASP A 166 11.57 -8.88 -22.84
C ASP A 166 12.76 -9.20 -23.76
N ASP A 167 12.64 -10.30 -24.54
CA ASP A 167 13.70 -10.73 -25.45
C ASP A 167 13.83 -9.83 -26.68
N GLN A 168 12.72 -9.29 -27.20
CA GLN A 168 12.78 -8.28 -28.28
C GLN A 168 13.49 -7.01 -27.81
N ILE A 169 13.25 -6.55 -26.58
CA ILE A 169 13.94 -5.39 -26.04
C ILE A 169 15.45 -5.66 -25.91
N LYS A 170 15.83 -6.83 -25.38
CA LYS A 170 17.24 -7.24 -25.28
C LYS A 170 17.94 -7.28 -26.64
N GLN A 171 17.28 -7.84 -27.64
CA GLN A 171 17.83 -7.95 -28.99
C GLN A 171 18.11 -6.56 -29.58
N VAL A 172 17.15 -5.65 -29.51
CA VAL A 172 17.32 -4.25 -29.98
C VAL A 172 18.46 -3.54 -29.24
N CYS A 173 18.59 -3.74 -27.92
CA CYS A 173 19.71 -3.18 -27.17
C CYS A 173 21.06 -3.73 -27.61
N VAL A 174 21.17 -5.04 -27.87
CA VAL A 174 22.39 -5.67 -28.36
C VAL A 174 22.76 -5.15 -29.75
N GLU A 175 21.79 -5.03 -30.65
CA GLU A 175 22.00 -4.47 -31.98
C GLU A 175 22.49 -3.01 -31.92
N ALA A 176 21.90 -2.19 -31.05
CA ALA A 176 22.29 -0.79 -30.87
C ALA A 176 23.67 -0.61 -30.23
N ILE A 177 24.16 -1.59 -29.45
CA ILE A 177 25.51 -1.53 -28.86
C ILE A 177 26.57 -1.95 -29.89
N ASN A 178 26.22 -2.83 -30.83
CA ASN A 178 27.13 -3.38 -31.82
C ASN A 178 27.16 -2.56 -33.13
N ALA A 179 26.35 -1.54 -33.25
CA ALA A 179 26.28 -0.63 -34.39
C ALA A 179 27.23 0.57 -34.22
#